data_47f42442072d094fe8e0bf60757ba419
#
_entry.id   47f42442072d094fe8e0bf60757ba419
#
_cell.length_a   1.000
_cell.length_b   1.000
_cell.length_c   1.000
_cell.angle_alpha   90.00
_cell.angle_beta   90.00
_cell.angle_gamma   90.00
#
_symmetry.space_group_name_H-M   'P 1'
#
loop_
_entity.id
_entity.type
_entity.pdbx_description
1 polymer ?
#
loop_
_entity_poly.entity_id
_entity_poly.type
_entity_poly.pdbx_seq_one_letter_code
_entity_poly.pdbx_strand_id
1 'polypeptide(L)'
;MLVRFWGTRGSIPVAMTSAEVQRKLVTALVAAAGRGLDTPGKARAFVENELEFSVSHTFGGNSSCVQLETGGSEYVLCDLGSGARVLGNQVLATRGPAGHRFHVFMSHLHWDHIMGFPFFMPAYLPGNHVTIYGCHDTLEEAFRRQNAAPSFPVDFSRMGARIEFVRLEPERDHDIAGLRVRAKRQRHGGDSYGYRIEQAGKVVVYSTDSEHKQDDPEEVKAFVEFFRDADLVIFDAQYSLADAVSVKEDWGHSSNVVGVEMCQLARARRLCLYHHEPIFDDERLARLLAETRRLEEITRTDHRVEVWAAYDGLEIAL
;
A
#
# COMPACT_ATOMS: atom_id res chain seq x y z
N MET A 1 -5.40 13.39 -9.47
CA MET A 1 -4.55 12.67 -8.49
C MET A 1 -4.21 11.31 -9.05
N LEU A 2 -2.95 10.85 -8.93
CA LEU A 2 -2.52 9.51 -9.31
C LEU A 2 -1.97 8.80 -8.07
N VAL A 3 -2.40 7.57 -7.81
CA VAL A 3 -1.91 6.75 -6.70
C VAL A 3 -0.98 5.69 -7.26
N ARG A 4 0.24 5.59 -6.70
CA ARG A 4 1.29 4.68 -7.14
C ARG A 4 1.74 3.79 -5.99
N PHE A 5 1.82 2.49 -6.22
CA PHE A 5 2.18 1.50 -5.20
C PHE A 5 3.64 1.08 -5.38
N TRP A 6 4.45 1.28 -4.35
CA TRP A 6 5.88 0.93 -4.32
C TRP A 6 6.17 -0.32 -3.51
N GLY A 7 5.23 -0.69 -2.65
CA GLY A 7 5.27 -1.90 -1.85
C GLY A 7 3.87 -2.23 -1.32
N THR A 8 3.50 -3.50 -1.40
CA THR A 8 2.12 -3.97 -1.20
C THR A 8 2.00 -5.19 -0.29
N ARG A 9 3.14 -5.78 0.13
CA ARG A 9 3.17 -6.92 1.06
C ARG A 9 2.99 -6.48 2.50
N GLY A 10 2.30 -7.32 3.27
CA GLY A 10 2.18 -7.21 4.71
C GLY A 10 3.30 -7.91 5.45
N SER A 11 3.51 -7.56 6.70
CA SER A 11 4.38 -8.16 7.70
C SER A 11 5.86 -8.24 7.33
N ILE A 12 6.22 -8.63 6.10
CA ILE A 12 7.62 -8.81 5.67
C ILE A 12 7.72 -8.75 4.13
N PRO A 13 8.81 -8.20 3.59
CA PRO A 13 9.10 -8.29 2.15
C PRO A 13 9.26 -9.75 1.69
N VAL A 14 8.72 -10.05 0.51
CA VAL A 14 8.72 -11.41 -0.06
C VAL A 14 9.44 -11.42 -1.39
N ALA A 15 10.51 -12.19 -1.50
CA ALA A 15 11.21 -12.40 -2.77
C ALA A 15 10.59 -13.58 -3.53
N MET A 16 10.39 -13.41 -4.84
CA MET A 16 10.02 -14.52 -5.72
C MET A 16 11.15 -15.56 -5.74
N THR A 17 10.79 -16.82 -5.57
CA THR A 17 11.75 -17.93 -5.58
C THR A 17 12.13 -18.34 -7.00
N SER A 18 13.31 -19.00 -7.17
CA SER A 18 13.70 -19.55 -8.46
C SER A 18 12.70 -20.56 -9.00
N ALA A 19 12.05 -21.33 -8.13
CA ALA A 19 11.03 -22.32 -8.52
C ALA A 19 9.77 -21.62 -9.09
N GLU A 20 9.33 -20.50 -8.50
CA GLU A 20 8.21 -19.73 -9.01
C GLU A 20 8.52 -19.10 -10.36
N VAL A 21 9.74 -18.54 -10.54
CA VAL A 21 10.17 -18.02 -11.84
C VAL A 21 10.17 -19.11 -12.90
N GLN A 22 10.72 -20.30 -12.58
CA GLN A 22 10.71 -21.44 -13.51
C GLN A 22 9.29 -21.89 -13.87
N ARG A 23 8.39 -21.98 -12.89
CA ARG A 23 6.98 -22.33 -13.11
C ARG A 23 6.31 -21.36 -14.07
N LYS A 24 6.46 -20.05 -13.86
CA LYS A 24 5.93 -19.02 -14.75
C LYS A 24 6.49 -19.13 -16.17
N LEU A 25 7.81 -19.33 -16.31
CA LEU A 25 8.44 -19.52 -17.62
C LEU A 25 7.89 -20.76 -18.35
N VAL A 26 7.75 -21.90 -17.66
CA VAL A 26 7.20 -23.12 -18.25
C VAL A 26 5.75 -22.89 -18.69
N THR A 27 4.92 -22.27 -17.85
CA THR A 27 3.53 -21.95 -18.19
C THR A 27 3.45 -21.04 -19.42
N ALA A 28 4.28 -19.98 -19.46
CA ALA A 28 4.34 -19.07 -20.60
C ALA A 28 4.79 -19.76 -21.89
N LEU A 29 5.81 -20.62 -21.84
CA LEU A 29 6.31 -21.37 -23.00
C LEU A 29 5.28 -22.37 -23.54
N VAL A 30 4.56 -23.05 -22.65
CA VAL A 30 3.47 -23.96 -23.05
C VAL A 30 2.33 -23.18 -23.73
N ALA A 31 1.93 -22.04 -23.15
CA ALA A 31 0.91 -21.18 -23.75
C ALA A 31 1.35 -20.57 -25.10
N ALA A 32 2.65 -20.34 -25.30
CA ALA A 32 3.24 -19.82 -26.53
C ALA A 32 3.33 -20.85 -27.67
N ALA A 33 3.15 -22.16 -27.40
CA ALA A 33 3.33 -23.21 -28.38
C ALA A 33 2.43 -23.01 -29.60
N GLY A 34 3.02 -23.03 -30.81
CA GLY A 34 2.30 -22.87 -32.08
C GLY A 34 1.83 -21.44 -32.41
N ARG A 35 2.17 -20.42 -31.58
CA ARG A 35 1.71 -19.03 -31.74
C ARG A 35 2.52 -18.21 -32.73
N GLY A 36 3.62 -18.74 -33.30
CA GLY A 36 4.46 -18.02 -34.27
C GLY A 36 5.09 -16.75 -33.69
N LEU A 37 5.59 -16.82 -32.46
CA LEU A 37 6.24 -15.71 -31.75
C LEU A 37 7.72 -15.56 -32.15
N ASP A 38 7.94 -15.31 -33.42
CA ASP A 38 9.25 -15.29 -34.09
C ASP A 38 10.01 -13.93 -33.98
N THR A 39 9.38 -12.92 -33.36
CA THR A 39 9.99 -11.61 -33.12
C THR A 39 9.78 -11.15 -31.68
N PRO A 40 10.73 -10.31 -31.14
CA PRO A 40 10.57 -9.72 -29.80
C PRO A 40 9.25 -8.94 -29.62
N GLY A 41 8.77 -8.27 -30.69
CA GLY A 41 7.52 -7.51 -30.65
C GLY A 41 6.30 -8.41 -30.48
N LYS A 42 6.22 -9.53 -31.24
CA LYS A 42 5.13 -10.51 -31.08
C LYS A 42 5.20 -11.20 -29.71
N ALA A 43 6.39 -11.56 -29.26
CA ALA A 43 6.57 -12.16 -27.94
C ALA A 43 6.13 -11.20 -26.81
N ARG A 44 6.50 -9.91 -26.91
CA ARG A 44 6.07 -8.90 -25.94
C ARG A 44 4.54 -8.74 -25.94
N ALA A 45 3.92 -8.57 -27.11
CA ALA A 45 2.48 -8.43 -27.21
C ALA A 45 1.73 -9.65 -26.62
N PHE A 46 2.24 -10.85 -26.83
CA PHE A 46 1.71 -12.08 -26.23
C PHE A 46 1.80 -12.06 -24.70
N VAL A 47 2.96 -11.69 -24.15
CA VAL A 47 3.16 -11.59 -22.69
C VAL A 47 2.23 -10.54 -22.05
N GLU A 48 2.07 -9.40 -22.70
CA GLU A 48 1.31 -8.26 -22.18
C GLU A 48 -0.22 -8.45 -22.30
N ASN A 49 -0.71 -9.15 -23.34
CA ASN A 49 -2.13 -9.15 -23.66
C ASN A 49 -2.81 -10.52 -23.59
N GLU A 50 -2.06 -11.63 -23.58
CA GLU A 50 -2.63 -12.97 -23.66
C GLU A 50 -2.31 -13.85 -22.46
N LEU A 51 -1.26 -13.55 -21.69
CA LEU A 51 -0.95 -14.29 -20.47
C LEU A 51 -1.69 -13.71 -19.27
N GLU A 52 -2.12 -14.61 -18.39
CA GLU A 52 -2.66 -14.23 -17.09
C GLU A 52 -1.66 -13.38 -16.28
N PHE A 53 -2.15 -12.43 -15.49
CA PHE A 53 -1.30 -11.55 -14.67
C PHE A 53 -0.35 -12.36 -13.77
N SER A 54 -0.82 -13.42 -13.15
CA SER A 54 -0.02 -14.29 -12.29
C SER A 54 1.14 -15.00 -13.02
N VAL A 55 1.11 -15.06 -14.35
CA VAL A 55 2.18 -15.65 -15.19
C VAL A 55 3.11 -14.55 -15.71
N SER A 56 2.55 -13.49 -16.26
CA SER A 56 3.31 -12.42 -16.93
C SER A 56 3.88 -11.37 -15.95
N HIS A 57 3.28 -11.21 -14.77
CA HIS A 57 3.63 -10.21 -13.75
C HIS A 57 3.81 -10.83 -12.36
N THR A 58 4.01 -10.00 -11.37
CA THR A 58 3.98 -10.35 -9.94
C THR A 58 3.23 -9.28 -9.16
N PHE A 59 2.57 -9.68 -8.07
CA PHE A 59 2.01 -8.71 -7.11
C PHE A 59 3.09 -7.97 -6.33
N GLY A 60 4.36 -8.33 -6.51
CA GLY A 60 5.49 -7.65 -5.89
C GLY A 60 5.94 -8.28 -4.59
N GLY A 61 7.01 -7.74 -4.06
CA GLY A 61 7.64 -8.26 -2.87
C GLY A 61 8.04 -7.21 -1.84
N ASN A 62 7.82 -5.91 -2.11
CA ASN A 62 8.12 -4.86 -1.15
C ASN A 62 6.99 -4.68 -0.13
N SER A 63 7.34 -4.31 1.10
CA SER A 63 6.39 -3.94 2.13
C SER A 63 5.92 -2.49 1.98
N SER A 64 4.92 -2.12 2.73
CA SER A 64 4.01 -0.99 2.61
C SER A 64 4.67 0.35 2.26
N CYS A 65 4.40 0.85 1.05
CA CYS A 65 4.73 2.21 0.63
C CYS A 65 3.83 2.62 -0.54
N VAL A 66 3.05 3.68 -0.35
CA VAL A 66 2.13 4.22 -1.35
C VAL A 66 2.44 5.69 -1.58
N GLN A 67 2.45 6.12 -2.84
CA GLN A 67 2.65 7.52 -3.22
C GLN A 67 1.36 8.09 -3.79
N LEU A 68 1.01 9.31 -3.38
CA LEU A 68 -0.04 10.12 -3.99
C LEU A 68 0.61 11.24 -4.81
N GLU A 69 0.47 11.22 -6.12
CA GLU A 69 0.90 12.31 -7.00
C GLU A 69 -0.23 13.34 -7.09
N THR A 70 0.02 14.50 -6.53
CA THR A 70 -0.94 15.59 -6.35
C THR A 70 -0.89 16.64 -7.46
N GLY A 71 0.00 16.44 -8.44
CA GLY A 71 0.29 17.41 -9.51
C GLY A 71 1.29 18.50 -9.11
N GLY A 72 1.73 18.54 -7.84
CA GLY A 72 2.80 19.41 -7.35
C GLY A 72 4.19 18.81 -7.54
N SER A 73 5.21 19.51 -7.04
CA SER A 73 6.61 19.06 -7.06
C SER A 73 7.02 18.28 -5.81
N GLU A 74 6.15 18.19 -4.82
CA GLU A 74 6.39 17.53 -3.54
C GLU A 74 5.86 16.09 -3.58
N TYR A 75 6.51 15.20 -2.84
CA TYR A 75 6.15 13.80 -2.76
C TYR A 75 5.28 13.56 -1.53
N VAL A 76 4.13 12.95 -1.72
CA VAL A 76 3.23 12.56 -0.63
C VAL A 76 3.20 11.04 -0.55
N LEU A 77 3.53 10.50 0.62
CA LEU A 77 3.70 9.07 0.85
C LEU A 77 2.84 8.62 2.03
N CYS A 78 2.37 7.39 1.94
CA CYS A 78 1.85 6.64 3.09
C CYS A 78 2.82 5.48 3.33
N ASP A 79 3.39 5.45 4.52
CA ASP A 79 4.38 4.52 5.04
C ASP A 79 5.74 4.47 4.31
N LEU A 80 6.74 3.95 5.01
CA LEU A 80 8.13 3.82 4.58
C LEU A 80 8.63 2.38 4.74
N GLY A 81 7.82 1.40 4.32
CA GLY A 81 8.26 0.03 4.18
C GLY A 81 9.33 -0.13 3.10
N SER A 82 9.70 -1.34 2.77
CA SER A 82 10.84 -1.59 1.86
C SER A 82 10.65 -0.98 0.46
N GLY A 83 9.40 -0.71 0.03
CA GLY A 83 9.07 0.00 -1.20
C GLY A 83 9.65 1.43 -1.27
N ALA A 84 9.85 2.08 -0.12
CA ALA A 84 10.43 3.42 -0.04
C ALA A 84 11.85 3.48 -0.63
N ARG A 85 12.64 2.41 -0.51
CA ARG A 85 13.96 2.30 -1.15
C ARG A 85 13.86 2.42 -2.66
N VAL A 86 12.89 1.74 -3.27
CA VAL A 86 12.70 1.74 -4.72
C VAL A 86 12.29 3.13 -5.20
N LEU A 87 11.30 3.73 -4.53
CA LEU A 87 10.85 5.11 -4.78
C LEU A 87 12.02 6.10 -4.66
N GLY A 88 12.77 6.06 -3.56
CA GLY A 88 13.90 6.97 -3.34
C GLY A 88 14.94 6.89 -4.45
N ASN A 89 15.33 5.68 -4.86
CA ASN A 89 16.27 5.48 -5.96
C ASN A 89 15.71 6.02 -7.30
N GLN A 90 14.43 5.81 -7.58
CA GLN A 90 13.81 6.35 -8.80
C GLN A 90 13.77 7.88 -8.80
N VAL A 91 13.44 8.51 -7.66
CA VAL A 91 13.46 9.98 -7.54
C VAL A 91 14.85 10.51 -7.86
N LEU A 92 15.90 9.96 -7.25
CA LEU A 92 17.28 10.38 -7.49
C LEU A 92 17.70 10.18 -8.95
N ALA A 93 17.33 9.07 -9.56
CA ALA A 93 17.67 8.76 -10.95
C ALA A 93 16.97 9.70 -11.96
N THR A 94 15.74 10.13 -11.66
CA THR A 94 14.92 10.91 -12.61
C THR A 94 14.91 12.42 -12.33
N ARG A 95 15.13 12.84 -11.07
CA ARG A 95 14.99 14.22 -10.62
C ARG A 95 16.27 14.80 -10.02
N GLY A 96 17.34 13.99 -9.90
CA GLY A 96 18.59 14.39 -9.29
C GLY A 96 18.61 14.24 -7.76
N PRO A 97 19.76 14.62 -7.10
CA PRO A 97 20.04 14.24 -5.72
C PRO A 97 19.38 15.14 -4.66
N ALA A 98 18.96 16.35 -4.98
CA ALA A 98 18.58 17.33 -3.97
C ALA A 98 17.40 18.23 -4.40
N GLY A 99 16.85 18.97 -3.44
CA GLY A 99 15.74 19.90 -3.66
C GLY A 99 14.37 19.25 -3.54
N HIS A 100 14.31 18.02 -3.02
CA HIS A 100 13.05 17.26 -2.89
C HIS A 100 12.43 17.46 -1.51
N ARG A 101 11.10 17.57 -1.49
CA ARG A 101 10.29 17.59 -0.27
C ARG A 101 9.40 16.35 -0.23
N PHE A 102 9.44 15.66 0.90
CA PHE A 102 8.65 14.44 1.15
C PHE A 102 7.75 14.67 2.36
N HIS A 103 6.46 14.41 2.20
CA HIS A 103 5.45 14.38 3.24
C HIS A 103 5.01 12.94 3.42
N VAL A 104 5.33 12.35 4.57
CA VAL A 104 5.11 10.93 4.86
C VAL A 104 4.10 10.77 5.97
N PHE A 105 2.98 10.13 5.70
CA PHE A 105 1.95 9.81 6.67
C PHE A 105 2.14 8.37 7.16
N MET A 106 2.49 8.20 8.43
CA MET A 106 2.72 6.90 9.04
C MET A 106 1.43 6.33 9.60
N SER A 107 1.02 5.17 9.08
CA SER A 107 -0.12 4.44 9.63
C SER A 107 0.19 3.94 11.03
N HIS A 108 1.31 3.28 11.20
CA HIS A 108 1.83 2.81 12.48
C HIS A 108 3.34 2.51 12.39
N LEU A 109 3.93 1.94 13.46
CA LEU A 109 5.38 1.88 13.61
C LEU A 109 5.93 0.44 13.60
N HIS A 110 5.16 -0.54 13.05
CA HIS A 110 5.69 -1.87 12.81
C HIS A 110 6.79 -1.86 11.75
N TRP A 111 7.64 -2.86 11.77
CA TRP A 111 8.84 -2.89 10.95
C TRP A 111 8.57 -2.79 9.46
N ASP A 112 7.59 -3.51 8.97
CA ASP A 112 7.23 -3.51 7.54
C ASP A 112 6.71 -2.16 7.03
N HIS A 113 6.37 -1.23 7.93
CA HIS A 113 5.98 0.15 7.60
C HIS A 113 7.11 1.18 7.78
N ILE A 114 8.20 0.85 8.49
CA ILE A 114 9.32 1.77 8.72
C ILE A 114 10.66 1.26 8.17
N MET A 115 10.80 -0.05 7.87
CA MET A 115 12.06 -0.71 7.54
C MET A 115 12.77 -0.19 6.28
N GLY A 116 12.04 0.47 5.39
CA GLY A 116 12.61 1.06 4.18
C GLY A 116 13.32 2.38 4.43
N PHE A 117 13.00 3.09 5.53
CA PHE A 117 13.59 4.39 5.81
C PHE A 117 15.12 4.37 5.95
N PRO A 118 15.77 3.40 6.62
CA PRO A 118 17.23 3.29 6.65
C PRO A 118 17.88 3.14 5.28
N PHE A 119 17.12 2.79 4.24
CA PHE A 119 17.56 2.63 2.85
C PHE A 119 16.95 3.70 1.92
N PHE A 120 16.26 4.70 2.47
CA PHE A 120 15.68 5.80 1.71
C PHE A 120 16.74 6.85 1.43
N MET A 121 17.47 6.67 0.33
CA MET A 121 18.62 7.49 -0.03
C MET A 121 18.38 9.00 -0.01
N PRO A 122 17.20 9.54 -0.38
CA PRO A 122 16.95 10.99 -0.25
C PRO A 122 17.14 11.55 1.16
N ALA A 123 16.94 10.76 2.22
CA ALA A 123 17.15 11.19 3.61
C ALA A 123 18.63 11.41 3.98
N TYR A 124 19.57 10.84 3.23
CA TYR A 124 21.01 11.01 3.47
C TYR A 124 21.62 12.21 2.74
N LEU A 125 20.87 12.79 1.81
CA LEU A 125 21.41 13.81 0.91
C LEU A 125 21.02 15.23 1.36
N PRO A 126 22.00 16.13 1.56
CA PRO A 126 21.73 17.53 1.90
C PRO A 126 20.87 18.21 0.84
N GLY A 127 20.03 19.16 1.27
CA GLY A 127 19.12 19.92 0.41
C GLY A 127 17.75 19.26 0.23
N ASN A 128 17.55 18.03 0.70
CA ASN A 128 16.24 17.39 0.78
C ASN A 128 15.57 17.68 2.13
N HIS A 129 14.24 17.58 2.16
CA HIS A 129 13.42 17.76 3.34
C HIS A 129 12.43 16.61 3.46
N VAL A 130 12.39 15.93 4.59
CA VAL A 130 11.48 14.82 4.88
C VAL A 130 10.67 15.17 6.12
N THR A 131 9.37 15.38 5.97
CA THR A 131 8.47 15.58 7.10
C THR A 131 7.65 14.32 7.31
N ILE A 132 7.78 13.71 8.48
CA ILE A 132 7.11 12.47 8.86
C ILE A 132 5.99 12.83 9.83
N TYR A 133 4.76 12.56 9.40
CA TYR A 133 3.54 12.78 10.16
C TYR A 133 3.03 11.48 10.74
N GLY A 134 2.53 11.50 11.96
CA GLY A 134 1.89 10.36 12.62
C GLY A 134 1.16 10.77 13.88
N CYS A 135 0.34 9.88 14.43
CA CYS A 135 -0.42 10.15 15.64
C CYS A 135 0.24 9.58 16.92
N HIS A 136 1.42 8.94 16.77
CA HIS A 136 2.11 8.23 17.85
C HIS A 136 3.01 9.14 18.66
N ASP A 137 3.00 8.99 19.99
CA ASP A 137 3.93 9.70 20.91
C ASP A 137 5.38 9.30 20.67
N THR A 138 5.62 8.05 20.23
CA THR A 138 6.94 7.45 20.01
C THR A 138 7.41 7.54 18.54
N LEU A 139 6.77 8.40 17.72
CA LEU A 139 7.05 8.48 16.28
C LEU A 139 8.54 8.69 15.99
N GLU A 140 9.14 9.75 16.53
CA GLU A 140 10.56 10.04 16.32
C GLU A 140 11.47 8.98 16.95
N GLU A 141 11.13 8.48 18.14
CA GLU A 141 11.90 7.46 18.84
C GLU A 141 12.01 6.17 18.02
N ALA A 142 10.93 5.72 17.38
CA ALA A 142 10.93 4.51 16.56
C ALA A 142 11.91 4.61 15.39
N PHE A 143 11.93 5.74 14.68
CA PHE A 143 12.86 5.99 13.57
C PHE A 143 14.32 6.09 14.05
N ARG A 144 14.57 6.77 15.16
CA ARG A 144 15.93 6.85 15.73
C ARG A 144 16.42 5.50 16.19
N ARG A 145 15.57 4.70 16.84
CA ARG A 145 15.91 3.39 17.38
C ARG A 145 16.28 2.40 16.25
N GLN A 146 15.54 2.36 15.15
CA GLN A 146 15.87 1.46 14.04
C GLN A 146 17.19 1.84 13.35
N ASN A 147 17.56 3.14 13.35
CA ASN A 147 18.81 3.66 12.81
C ASN A 147 19.94 3.77 13.85
N ALA A 148 19.94 2.94 14.88
CA ALA A 148 20.94 2.92 15.93
C ALA A 148 21.62 1.55 16.04
N ALA A 149 22.85 1.56 16.56
CA ALA A 149 23.56 0.32 16.93
C ALA A 149 22.75 -0.41 18.03
N PRO A 150 22.73 -1.76 18.04
CA PRO A 150 23.41 -2.66 17.09
C PRO A 150 22.59 -2.97 15.83
N SER A 151 21.37 -2.44 15.66
CA SER A 151 20.43 -2.83 14.62
C SER A 151 20.81 -2.31 13.24
N PHE A 152 21.40 -1.11 13.16
CA PHE A 152 21.81 -0.49 11.91
C PHE A 152 23.17 0.21 12.02
N PRO A 153 24.05 0.13 10.99
CA PRO A 153 25.42 0.66 11.08
C PRO A 153 25.52 2.18 10.95
N VAL A 154 24.49 2.83 10.39
CA VAL A 154 24.48 4.27 10.16
C VAL A 154 23.49 4.92 11.12
N ASP A 155 24.02 5.66 12.09
CA ASP A 155 23.23 6.38 13.07
C ASP A 155 22.35 7.47 12.43
N PHE A 156 21.18 7.71 13.00
CA PHE A 156 20.22 8.71 12.51
C PHE A 156 20.83 10.10 12.33
N SER A 157 21.79 10.48 13.17
CA SER A 157 22.51 11.77 13.09
C SER A 157 23.34 11.95 11.82
N ARG A 158 23.56 10.87 11.04
CA ARG A 158 24.26 10.92 9.76
C ARG A 158 23.33 11.23 8.57
N MET A 159 22.04 11.38 8.80
CA MET A 159 21.10 11.83 7.78
C MET A 159 21.42 13.27 7.36
N GLY A 160 21.64 13.49 6.05
CA GLY A 160 22.00 14.81 5.51
C GLY A 160 20.81 15.71 5.20
N ALA A 161 19.62 15.13 5.01
CA ALA A 161 18.39 15.86 4.79
C ALA A 161 17.89 16.52 6.08
N ARG A 162 17.06 17.55 5.94
CA ARG A 162 16.26 18.06 7.05
C ARG A 162 15.11 17.08 7.31
N ILE A 163 15.11 16.45 8.48
CA ILE A 163 14.06 15.51 8.89
C ILE A 163 13.27 16.12 10.03
N GLU A 164 11.95 16.17 9.88
CA GLU A 164 11.03 16.71 10.89
C GLU A 164 9.96 15.66 11.21
N PHE A 165 9.61 15.55 12.48
CA PHE A 165 8.52 14.71 12.97
C PHE A 165 7.39 15.60 13.44
N VAL A 166 6.18 15.34 12.95
CA VAL A 166 5.00 16.14 13.26
C VAL A 166 3.90 15.22 13.78
N ARG A 167 3.49 15.45 15.02
CA ARG A 167 2.38 14.72 15.61
C ARG A 167 1.06 15.31 15.14
N LEU A 168 0.19 14.46 14.59
CA LEU A 168 -1.18 14.80 14.20
C LEU A 168 -2.15 14.43 15.32
N GLU A 169 -3.19 15.24 15.47
CA GLU A 169 -4.35 14.89 16.29
C GLU A 169 -5.34 14.07 15.45
N PRO A 170 -5.67 12.84 15.84
CA PRO A 170 -6.65 12.04 15.12
C PRO A 170 -8.05 12.70 15.17
N GLU A 171 -8.93 12.33 14.22
CA GLU A 171 -10.30 12.85 14.04
C GLU A 171 -10.37 14.37 13.76
N ARG A 172 -9.23 15.02 13.48
CA ARG A 172 -9.18 16.42 13.04
C ARG A 172 -8.69 16.53 11.60
N ASP A 173 -9.17 17.56 10.91
CA ASP A 173 -8.65 17.94 9.60
C ASP A 173 -7.36 18.73 9.74
N HIS A 174 -6.36 18.35 8.95
CA HIS A 174 -5.07 19.03 8.85
C HIS A 174 -4.83 19.42 7.40
N ASP A 175 -4.43 20.68 7.16
CA ASP A 175 -4.03 21.15 5.84
C ASP A 175 -2.52 20.99 5.68
N ILE A 176 -2.10 20.01 4.86
CA ILE A 176 -0.69 19.62 4.68
C ILE A 176 -0.40 19.51 3.18
N ALA A 177 0.58 20.24 2.68
CA ALA A 177 0.99 20.20 1.27
C ALA A 177 -0.17 20.38 0.27
N GLY A 178 -1.16 21.21 0.62
CA GLY A 178 -2.37 21.44 -0.20
C GLY A 178 -3.37 20.30 -0.19
N LEU A 179 -3.24 19.39 0.77
CA LEU A 179 -4.15 18.27 1.02
C LEU A 179 -4.92 18.52 2.32
N ARG A 180 -6.20 18.15 2.34
CA ARG A 180 -6.92 17.97 3.60
C ARG A 180 -6.71 16.53 4.04
N VAL A 181 -6.14 16.33 5.21
CA VAL A 181 -5.79 15.02 5.77
C VAL A 181 -6.47 14.84 7.12
N ARG A 182 -7.17 13.73 7.29
CA ARG A 182 -7.75 13.31 8.56
C ARG A 182 -7.25 11.92 8.90
N ALA A 183 -6.69 11.75 10.10
CA ALA A 183 -6.32 10.45 10.64
C ALA A 183 -7.47 9.88 11.47
N LYS A 184 -7.69 8.56 11.40
CA LYS A 184 -8.64 7.82 12.21
C LYS A 184 -7.96 6.60 12.83
N ARG A 185 -8.13 6.43 14.15
CA ARG A 185 -7.60 5.24 14.84
C ARG A 185 -8.28 3.97 14.33
N GLN A 186 -7.48 2.93 14.12
CA GLN A 186 -7.88 1.62 13.66
C GLN A 186 -7.52 0.55 14.71
N ARG A 187 -8.24 -0.57 14.67
CA ARG A 187 -8.02 -1.70 15.58
C ARG A 187 -6.86 -2.55 15.05
N HIS A 188 -5.71 -2.36 15.64
CA HIS A 188 -4.48 -3.14 15.38
C HIS A 188 -3.53 -3.01 16.55
N GLY A 189 -2.67 -4.00 16.78
CA GLY A 189 -1.62 -3.91 17.81
C GLY A 189 -0.65 -2.77 17.53
N GLY A 190 -0.34 -1.94 18.55
CA GLY A 190 0.62 -0.84 18.40
C GLY A 190 0.03 0.47 17.85
N ASP A 191 -1.28 0.68 17.94
CA ASP A 191 -1.99 1.89 17.49
C ASP A 191 -1.81 2.20 16.00
N SER A 192 -2.65 1.64 15.15
CA SER A 192 -2.70 1.97 13.73
C SER A 192 -3.68 3.12 13.45
N TYR A 193 -3.39 3.89 12.40
CA TYR A 193 -4.22 5.00 11.93
C TYR A 193 -4.42 4.94 10.42
N GLY A 194 -5.68 4.97 9.99
CA GLY A 194 -6.05 5.20 8.59
C GLY A 194 -5.99 6.70 8.28
N TYR A 195 -5.77 7.02 7.02
CA TYR A 195 -5.76 8.41 6.52
C TYR A 195 -6.79 8.60 5.43
N ARG A 196 -7.67 9.61 5.61
CA ARG A 196 -8.52 10.14 4.56
C ARG A 196 -7.85 11.40 4.02
N ILE A 197 -7.51 11.39 2.72
CA ILE A 197 -6.72 12.42 2.04
C ILE A 197 -7.53 12.98 0.88
N GLU A 198 -7.78 14.29 0.92
CA GLU A 198 -8.63 14.96 -0.05
C GLU A 198 -7.90 16.09 -0.77
N GLN A 199 -8.06 16.17 -2.09
CA GLN A 199 -7.55 17.26 -2.91
C GLN A 199 -8.39 17.43 -4.18
N ALA A 200 -8.78 18.64 -4.52
CA ALA A 200 -9.49 18.99 -5.75
C ALA A 200 -10.71 18.09 -6.05
N GLY A 201 -11.48 17.76 -5.01
CA GLY A 201 -12.67 16.90 -5.11
C GLY A 201 -12.37 15.40 -5.28
N LYS A 202 -11.10 14.99 -5.16
CA LYS A 202 -10.67 13.59 -5.11
C LYS A 202 -10.40 13.15 -3.69
N VAL A 203 -10.79 11.92 -3.37
CA VAL A 203 -10.68 11.34 -2.04
C VAL A 203 -10.00 9.98 -2.11
N VAL A 204 -8.89 9.85 -1.39
CA VAL A 204 -8.20 8.56 -1.15
C VAL A 204 -8.27 8.24 0.33
N VAL A 205 -8.64 7.01 0.65
CA VAL A 205 -8.53 6.48 2.00
C VAL A 205 -7.44 5.41 2.02
N TYR A 206 -6.45 5.59 2.88
CA TYR A 206 -5.42 4.60 3.18
C TYR A 206 -5.76 3.96 4.53
N SER A 207 -6.24 2.73 4.50
CA SER A 207 -6.70 1.96 5.66
C SER A 207 -6.03 0.59 5.67
N THR A 208 -4.72 0.60 5.98
CA THR A 208 -3.90 -0.60 6.18
C THR A 208 -3.92 -1.01 7.65
N ASP A 209 -3.59 -2.25 7.93
CA ASP A 209 -3.42 -2.81 9.29
C ASP A 209 -4.57 -2.44 10.22
N SER A 210 -5.72 -3.00 9.89
CA SER A 210 -6.95 -2.76 10.63
C SER A 210 -7.86 -3.98 10.63
N GLU A 211 -8.26 -4.41 11.80
CA GLU A 211 -9.33 -5.38 11.99
C GLU A 211 -10.66 -4.65 12.13
N HIS A 212 -11.52 -4.77 11.14
CA HIS A 212 -12.87 -4.21 11.17
C HIS A 212 -13.87 -5.27 11.64
N LYS A 213 -14.25 -5.20 12.92
CA LYS A 213 -15.25 -6.12 13.50
C LYS A 213 -16.66 -5.70 13.11
N GLN A 214 -17.43 -6.67 12.62
CA GLN A 214 -18.80 -6.46 12.17
C GLN A 214 -19.84 -6.52 13.30
N ASP A 215 -19.45 -6.92 14.49
CA ASP A 215 -20.28 -7.04 15.70
C ASP A 215 -20.42 -5.73 16.48
N ASP A 216 -19.71 -4.66 16.08
CA ASP A 216 -19.85 -3.30 16.63
C ASP A 216 -20.46 -2.35 15.58
N PRO A 217 -21.79 -2.15 15.58
CA PRO A 217 -22.47 -1.30 14.60
C PRO A 217 -22.02 0.16 14.61
N GLU A 218 -21.62 0.70 15.74
CA GLU A 218 -21.15 2.09 15.83
C GLU A 218 -19.74 2.24 15.23
N GLU A 219 -18.87 1.26 15.44
CA GLU A 219 -17.56 1.22 14.79
C GLU A 219 -17.70 1.08 13.27
N VAL A 220 -18.54 0.14 12.80
CA VAL A 220 -18.85 -0.04 11.37
C VAL A 220 -19.35 1.26 10.76
N LYS A 221 -20.34 1.92 11.39
CA LYS A 221 -20.88 3.20 10.94
C LYS A 221 -19.80 4.30 10.85
N ALA A 222 -18.92 4.38 11.86
CA ALA A 222 -17.84 5.36 11.90
C ALA A 222 -16.81 5.15 10.78
N PHE A 223 -16.50 3.90 10.40
CA PHE A 223 -15.62 3.60 9.28
C PHE A 223 -16.32 3.74 7.92
N VAL A 224 -17.60 3.39 7.80
CA VAL A 224 -18.41 3.67 6.60
C VAL A 224 -18.41 5.17 6.31
N GLU A 225 -18.57 6.02 7.35
CA GLU A 225 -18.48 7.47 7.18
C GLU A 225 -17.08 7.93 6.79
N PHE A 226 -16.03 7.33 7.36
CA PHE A 226 -14.64 7.64 7.01
C PHE A 226 -14.30 7.27 5.56
N PHE A 227 -14.90 6.20 5.02
CA PHE A 227 -14.74 5.76 3.63
C PHE A 227 -15.72 6.44 2.66
N ARG A 228 -16.72 7.18 3.17
CA ARG A 228 -17.81 7.72 2.36
C ARG A 228 -17.35 8.42 1.09
N ASP A 229 -17.94 8.01 -0.03
CA ASP A 229 -17.75 8.56 -1.37
C ASP A 229 -16.27 8.64 -1.82
N ALA A 230 -15.40 7.80 -1.25
CA ALA A 230 -13.99 7.76 -1.65
C ALA A 230 -13.84 7.35 -3.12
N ASP A 231 -12.96 8.03 -3.85
CA ASP A 231 -12.56 7.61 -5.21
C ASP A 231 -11.75 6.31 -5.17
N LEU A 232 -10.98 6.10 -4.07
CA LEU A 232 -10.19 4.90 -3.82
C LEU A 232 -10.07 4.63 -2.33
N VAL A 233 -10.39 3.41 -1.90
CA VAL A 233 -10.05 2.86 -0.59
C VAL A 233 -8.95 1.83 -0.78
N ILE A 234 -7.77 2.09 -0.21
CA ILE A 234 -6.66 1.13 -0.09
C ILE A 234 -6.88 0.41 1.24
N PHE A 235 -7.20 -0.87 1.17
CA PHE A 235 -7.78 -1.62 2.29
C PHE A 235 -6.95 -2.84 2.64
N ASP A 236 -6.71 -3.03 3.94
CA ASP A 236 -6.09 -4.24 4.48
C ASP A 236 -6.96 -5.46 4.16
N ALA A 237 -6.46 -6.32 3.30
CA ALA A 237 -7.10 -7.57 2.92
C ALA A 237 -6.11 -8.73 3.03
N GLN A 238 -5.36 -8.76 4.13
CA GLN A 238 -4.33 -9.77 4.36
C GLN A 238 -4.94 -11.16 4.45
N TYR A 239 -6.14 -11.30 5.00
CA TYR A 239 -6.77 -12.58 5.23
C TYR A 239 -7.87 -12.91 4.21
N SER A 240 -8.02 -14.19 3.90
CA SER A 240 -9.28 -14.69 3.35
C SER A 240 -10.33 -14.75 4.46
N LEU A 241 -11.62 -14.87 4.10
CA LEU A 241 -12.69 -15.04 5.09
C LEU A 241 -12.42 -16.23 6.02
N ALA A 242 -11.93 -17.36 5.46
CA ALA A 242 -11.62 -18.55 6.25
C ALA A 242 -10.50 -18.30 7.27
N ASP A 243 -9.49 -17.50 6.90
CA ASP A 243 -8.40 -17.14 7.82
C ASP A 243 -8.89 -16.18 8.91
N ALA A 244 -9.73 -15.20 8.55
CA ALA A 244 -10.23 -14.17 9.46
C ALA A 244 -11.15 -14.71 10.57
N VAL A 245 -11.91 -15.80 10.29
CA VAL A 245 -12.83 -16.42 11.27
C VAL A 245 -12.23 -17.64 11.97
N SER A 246 -10.93 -17.88 11.83
CA SER A 246 -10.24 -19.04 12.38
C SER A 246 -9.19 -18.66 13.42
N VAL A 247 -7.97 -19.17 13.26
CA VAL A 247 -6.86 -18.94 14.19
C VAL A 247 -6.26 -17.54 14.16
N LYS A 248 -6.65 -16.69 13.20
CA LYS A 248 -6.13 -15.33 13.01
C LYS A 248 -7.08 -14.22 13.48
N GLU A 249 -8.16 -14.58 14.17
CA GLU A 249 -9.02 -13.62 14.86
C GLU A 249 -8.20 -12.84 15.91
N ASP A 250 -8.45 -11.53 16.01
CA ASP A 250 -7.72 -10.59 16.89
C ASP A 250 -6.22 -10.37 16.52
N TRP A 251 -5.79 -10.78 15.32
CA TRP A 251 -4.44 -10.47 14.82
C TRP A 251 -4.33 -9.08 14.22
N GLY A 252 -5.43 -8.34 14.15
CA GLY A 252 -5.47 -6.93 13.75
C GLY A 252 -5.51 -6.70 12.25
N HIS A 253 -6.00 -7.67 11.46
CA HIS A 253 -6.16 -7.57 10.01
C HIS A 253 -7.56 -7.96 9.55
N SER A 254 -7.97 -7.41 8.41
CA SER A 254 -9.28 -7.65 7.81
C SER A 254 -9.23 -8.65 6.65
N SER A 255 -10.42 -8.97 6.14
CA SER A 255 -10.61 -9.79 4.96
C SER A 255 -11.13 -8.98 3.77
N ASN A 256 -10.95 -9.53 2.58
CA ASN A 256 -11.53 -9.00 1.35
C ASN A 256 -13.06 -8.88 1.41
N VAL A 257 -13.74 -9.74 2.16
CA VAL A 257 -15.20 -9.73 2.32
C VAL A 257 -15.65 -8.47 3.04
N VAL A 258 -15.02 -8.16 4.17
CA VAL A 258 -15.27 -6.94 4.95
C VAL A 258 -14.99 -5.69 4.11
N GLY A 259 -13.90 -5.70 3.33
CA GLY A 259 -13.56 -4.59 2.43
C GLY A 259 -14.65 -4.30 1.40
N VAL A 260 -15.23 -5.32 0.78
CA VAL A 260 -16.33 -5.17 -0.19
C VAL A 260 -17.57 -4.58 0.51
N GLU A 261 -17.98 -5.16 1.62
CA GLU A 261 -19.18 -4.73 2.36
C GLU A 261 -19.06 -3.26 2.79
N MET A 262 -17.97 -2.88 3.41
CA MET A 262 -17.74 -1.52 3.88
C MET A 262 -17.67 -0.52 2.72
N CYS A 263 -17.01 -0.85 1.62
CA CYS A 263 -16.95 0.00 0.44
C CYS A 263 -18.32 0.18 -0.25
N GLN A 264 -19.15 -0.87 -0.28
CA GLN A 264 -20.52 -0.78 -0.79
C GLN A 264 -21.38 0.15 0.09
N LEU A 265 -21.34 -0.04 1.41
CA LEU A 265 -22.06 0.81 2.38
C LEU A 265 -21.60 2.28 2.32
N ALA A 266 -20.29 2.49 2.15
CA ALA A 266 -19.68 3.82 2.04
C ALA A 266 -19.84 4.47 0.65
N ARG A 267 -20.38 3.75 -0.35
CA ARG A 267 -20.46 4.19 -1.75
C ARG A 267 -19.10 4.58 -2.34
N ALA A 268 -18.03 3.92 -1.88
CA ALA A 268 -16.71 4.10 -2.44
C ALA A 268 -16.66 3.61 -3.89
N ARG A 269 -15.93 4.28 -4.76
CA ARG A 269 -15.86 3.93 -6.19
C ARG A 269 -14.97 2.74 -6.46
N ARG A 270 -13.83 2.66 -5.75
CA ARG A 270 -12.83 1.61 -5.93
C ARG A 270 -12.35 1.08 -4.59
N LEU A 271 -12.23 -0.24 -4.52
CA LEU A 271 -11.57 -0.97 -3.45
C LEU A 271 -10.26 -1.54 -3.99
N CYS A 272 -9.13 -1.22 -3.36
CA CYS A 272 -7.84 -1.82 -3.68
C CYS A 272 -7.40 -2.70 -2.51
N LEU A 273 -7.39 -4.02 -2.72
CA LEU A 273 -6.88 -4.98 -1.77
C LEU A 273 -5.37 -4.76 -1.60
N TYR A 274 -4.94 -4.61 -0.37
CA TYR A 274 -3.59 -4.21 -0.01
C TYR A 274 -3.08 -5.04 1.16
N HIS A 275 -1.81 -4.91 1.52
CA HIS A 275 -1.18 -5.58 2.65
C HIS A 275 -1.25 -7.10 2.54
N HIS A 276 -0.82 -7.62 1.38
CA HIS A 276 -0.97 -9.04 1.03
C HIS A 276 -0.20 -9.96 1.96
N GLU A 277 -0.86 -11.03 2.40
CA GLU A 277 -0.27 -12.10 3.21
C GLU A 277 1.03 -12.63 2.57
N PRO A 278 2.15 -12.69 3.32
CA PRO A 278 3.45 -13.11 2.78
C PRO A 278 3.47 -14.51 2.15
N ILE A 279 2.65 -15.43 2.65
CA ILE A 279 2.60 -16.81 2.13
C ILE A 279 1.79 -16.97 0.84
N PHE A 280 1.06 -15.91 0.40
CA PHE A 280 0.28 -15.97 -0.83
C PHE A 280 1.17 -15.71 -2.04
N ASP A 281 1.25 -16.70 -2.92
CA ASP A 281 1.87 -16.54 -4.23
C ASP A 281 0.96 -15.76 -5.20
N ASP A 282 1.49 -15.44 -6.38
CA ASP A 282 0.76 -14.64 -7.39
C ASP A 282 -0.52 -15.34 -7.87
N GLU A 283 -0.55 -16.67 -7.93
CA GLU A 283 -1.76 -17.42 -8.32
C GLU A 283 -2.85 -17.30 -7.25
N ARG A 284 -2.45 -17.37 -5.97
CA ARG A 284 -3.39 -17.22 -4.84
C ARG A 284 -3.97 -15.82 -4.79
N LEU A 285 -3.14 -14.78 -5.00
CA LEU A 285 -3.60 -13.39 -5.04
C LEU A 285 -4.50 -13.11 -6.24
N ALA A 286 -4.20 -13.67 -7.42
CA ALA A 286 -5.06 -13.56 -8.58
C ALA A 286 -6.43 -14.22 -8.35
N ARG A 287 -6.46 -15.40 -7.70
CA ARG A 287 -7.73 -16.06 -7.29
C ARG A 287 -8.50 -15.21 -6.29
N LEU A 288 -7.83 -14.69 -5.25
CA LEU A 288 -8.46 -13.81 -4.25
C LEU A 288 -9.12 -12.60 -4.91
N LEU A 289 -8.44 -11.96 -5.86
CA LEU A 289 -9.00 -10.85 -6.63
C LEU A 289 -10.24 -11.27 -7.42
N ALA A 290 -10.20 -12.41 -8.12
CA ALA A 290 -11.33 -12.91 -8.89
C ALA A 290 -12.54 -13.28 -7.99
N GLU A 291 -12.28 -13.94 -6.86
CA GLU A 291 -13.29 -14.26 -5.84
C GLU A 291 -13.92 -12.98 -5.25
N THR A 292 -13.10 -11.96 -4.97
CA THR A 292 -13.58 -10.68 -4.43
C THR A 292 -14.43 -9.92 -5.44
N ARG A 293 -14.04 -9.89 -6.71
CA ARG A 293 -14.87 -9.32 -7.79
C ARG A 293 -16.19 -10.02 -7.92
N ARG A 294 -16.19 -11.36 -7.84
CA ARG A 294 -17.41 -12.14 -7.88
C ARG A 294 -18.31 -11.88 -6.67
N LEU A 295 -17.72 -11.75 -5.47
CA LEU A 295 -18.45 -11.39 -4.27
C LEU A 295 -19.12 -10.02 -4.45
N GLU A 296 -18.39 -9.01 -4.91
CA GLU A 296 -18.93 -7.67 -5.17
C GLU A 296 -20.11 -7.70 -6.14
N GLU A 297 -20.02 -8.49 -7.23
CA GLU A 297 -21.13 -8.66 -8.17
C GLU A 297 -22.40 -9.26 -7.53
N ILE A 298 -22.22 -10.26 -6.65
CA ILE A 298 -23.33 -10.99 -6.01
C ILE A 298 -24.01 -10.13 -4.93
N THR A 299 -23.20 -9.37 -4.16
CA THR A 299 -23.69 -8.58 -3.02
C THR A 299 -24.07 -7.15 -3.39
N ARG A 300 -23.75 -6.71 -4.61
CA ARG A 300 -24.06 -5.37 -5.10
C ARG A 300 -25.54 -5.09 -5.07
N THR A 301 -25.91 -3.94 -4.51
CA THR A 301 -27.27 -3.42 -4.52
C THR A 301 -27.42 -2.32 -5.58
N ASP A 302 -27.23 -1.06 -5.22
CA ASP A 302 -27.44 0.12 -6.06
C ASP A 302 -26.13 0.81 -6.47
N HIS A 303 -25.00 0.40 -5.87
CA HIS A 303 -23.69 1.00 -6.11
C HIS A 303 -22.63 -0.08 -6.46
N ARG A 304 -21.93 0.15 -7.57
CA ARG A 304 -20.83 -0.71 -8.00
C ARG A 304 -19.51 -0.24 -7.39
N VAL A 305 -18.77 -1.17 -6.80
CA VAL A 305 -17.38 -0.97 -6.35
C VAL A 305 -16.44 -1.67 -7.32
N GLU A 306 -15.53 -0.93 -7.94
CA GLU A 306 -14.51 -1.51 -8.80
C GLU A 306 -13.39 -2.10 -7.94
N VAL A 307 -13.15 -3.42 -8.03
CA VAL A 307 -12.18 -4.12 -7.17
C VAL A 307 -10.85 -4.31 -7.88
N TRP A 308 -9.79 -3.85 -7.22
CA TRP A 308 -8.37 -3.98 -7.61
C TRP A 308 -7.62 -4.78 -6.55
N ALA A 309 -6.51 -5.39 -6.93
CA ALA A 309 -5.48 -5.86 -5.99
C ALA A 309 -4.19 -5.08 -6.27
N ALA A 310 -3.62 -4.53 -5.25
CA ALA A 310 -2.38 -3.77 -5.35
C ALA A 310 -1.22 -4.67 -5.78
N TYR A 311 -0.29 -4.10 -6.56
CA TYR A 311 0.99 -4.73 -6.87
C TYR A 311 2.07 -3.66 -6.98
N ASP A 312 3.33 -4.06 -6.75
CA ASP A 312 4.46 -3.12 -6.87
C ASP A 312 4.51 -2.57 -8.30
N GLY A 313 4.39 -1.25 -8.43
CA GLY A 313 4.33 -0.56 -9.72
C GLY A 313 2.93 -0.25 -10.25
N LEU A 314 1.85 -0.67 -9.57
CA LEU A 314 0.48 -0.29 -9.94
C LEU A 314 0.29 1.23 -9.86
N GLU A 315 -0.38 1.78 -10.88
CA GLU A 315 -0.79 3.18 -10.94
C GLU A 315 -2.32 3.28 -11.13
N ILE A 316 -2.98 4.03 -10.26
CA ILE A 316 -4.43 4.27 -10.35
C ILE A 316 -4.69 5.77 -10.50
N ALA A 317 -5.19 6.20 -11.65
CA ALA A 317 -5.65 7.57 -11.89
C ALA A 317 -7.06 7.77 -11.32
N LEU A 318 -7.29 8.88 -10.60
CA LEU A 318 -8.57 9.22 -9.95
C LEU A 318 -9.30 10.33 -10.68
#